data_dd2483c6f9abd99dfc768adf664bff18
#
_entry.id   dd2483c6f9abd99dfc768adf664bff18
#
_cell.length_a   1.000
_cell.length_b   1.000
_cell.length_c   1.000
_cell.angle_alpha   90.00
_cell.angle_beta   90.00
_cell.angle_gamma   90.00
#
_symmetry.space_group_name_H-M   'P 1'
#
loop_
_entity.id
_entity.type
_entity.pdbx_description
1 polymer ?
#
loop_
_entity_poly.entity_id
_entity_poly.type
_entity_poly.pdbx_seq_one_letter_code
_entity_poly.pdbx_strand_id
1 'polypeptide(L)'
;MMIKKLVTFEDLGFVQWGVLNEDETGVYSAIALEEAFFTPFPETLFEFVEQGNEGLLALADSLEQNERTGAVKAKPLGTIHILPPLPELHKNIFCVGENYAEHIEEFHKEKGRPLPKFPQFFTKAPTCVIGTEAAIDSHPTVTKELDYEGELAVIIGKTGSDIPVSEAMDYVYGFTILNDITARDLQRNHVQWFHGKSL
;
A
#
# COMPACT_ATOMS: atom_id res chain seq x y z
N MET A 1 3.88 -21.13 -0.20
CA MET A 1 3.05 -20.22 0.63
C MET A 1 2.02 -19.57 -0.29
N MET A 2 0.74 -19.72 0.01
CA MET A 2 -0.32 -19.08 -0.79
C MET A 2 -0.27 -17.57 -0.58
N ILE A 3 -0.32 -16.78 -1.66
CA ILE A 3 -0.38 -15.31 -1.59
C ILE A 3 -1.68 -14.93 -0.89
N LYS A 4 -1.60 -14.16 0.19
CA LYS A 4 -2.77 -13.64 0.90
C LYS A 4 -2.93 -12.15 0.58
N LYS A 5 -4.17 -11.72 0.35
CA LYS A 5 -4.53 -10.32 0.13
C LYS A 5 -5.10 -9.74 1.41
N LEU A 6 -4.29 -8.92 2.07
CA LEU A 6 -4.66 -8.24 3.32
C LEU A 6 -5.29 -6.89 3.01
N VAL A 7 -6.30 -6.52 3.78
CA VAL A 7 -7.03 -5.26 3.61
C VAL A 7 -7.30 -4.60 4.95
N THR A 8 -7.23 -3.27 4.97
CA THR A 8 -7.80 -2.44 6.04
C THR A 8 -9.15 -1.91 5.57
N PHE A 9 -10.15 -1.96 6.40
CA PHE A 9 -11.51 -1.54 6.06
C PHE A 9 -12.25 -0.96 7.26
N GLU A 10 -13.26 -0.16 6.97
CA GLU A 10 -14.21 0.32 7.96
C GLU A 10 -15.53 -0.45 7.85
N ASP A 11 -16.04 -0.91 8.98
CA ASP A 11 -17.33 -1.56 9.13
C ASP A 11 -18.06 -0.94 10.32
N LEU A 12 -19.25 -0.39 10.09
CA LEU A 12 -20.09 0.28 11.10
C LEU A 12 -19.35 1.37 11.93
N GLY A 13 -18.40 2.08 11.31
CA GLY A 13 -17.60 3.12 11.97
C GLY A 13 -16.36 2.62 12.70
N PHE A 14 -16.06 1.32 12.64
CA PHE A 14 -14.86 0.73 13.24
C PHE A 14 -13.83 0.34 12.16
N VAL A 15 -12.62 0.85 12.29
CA VAL A 15 -11.49 0.45 11.43
C VAL A 15 -10.98 -0.91 11.88
N GLN A 16 -10.84 -1.83 10.94
CA GLN A 16 -10.40 -3.20 11.14
C GLN A 16 -9.48 -3.61 9.98
N TRP A 17 -8.79 -4.71 10.16
CA TRP A 17 -8.10 -5.36 9.05
C TRP A 17 -8.54 -6.83 8.91
N GLY A 18 -8.22 -7.42 7.77
CA GLY A 18 -8.55 -8.80 7.52
C GLY A 18 -7.91 -9.30 6.23
N VAL A 19 -8.35 -10.46 5.79
CA VAL A 19 -7.86 -11.13 4.59
C VAL A 19 -9.01 -11.43 3.64
N LEU A 20 -8.81 -11.20 2.34
CA LEU A 20 -9.81 -11.57 1.33
C LEU A 20 -10.01 -13.09 1.30
N ASN A 21 -11.24 -13.52 1.12
CA ASN A 21 -11.55 -14.90 0.79
C ASN A 21 -11.04 -15.27 -0.63
N GLU A 22 -11.08 -16.55 -0.99
CA GLU A 22 -10.46 -17.03 -2.23
C GLU A 22 -11.06 -16.43 -3.51
N ASP A 23 -12.36 -16.19 -3.52
CA ASP A 23 -13.07 -15.59 -4.67
C ASP A 23 -13.07 -14.06 -4.66
N GLU A 24 -12.41 -13.45 -3.67
CA GLU A 24 -12.26 -12.00 -3.51
C GLU A 24 -13.61 -11.24 -3.42
N THR A 25 -14.64 -11.89 -2.95
CA THR A 25 -15.97 -11.28 -2.77
C THR A 25 -16.22 -10.77 -1.36
N GLY A 26 -15.37 -11.17 -0.41
CA GLY A 26 -15.52 -10.81 1.00
C GLY A 26 -14.22 -10.86 1.79
N VAL A 27 -14.31 -10.39 3.04
CA VAL A 27 -13.18 -10.30 3.96
C VAL A 27 -13.46 -11.11 5.21
N TYR A 28 -12.52 -11.97 5.61
CA TYR A 28 -12.45 -12.52 6.96
C TYR A 28 -11.74 -11.49 7.85
N SER A 29 -12.48 -10.91 8.80
CA SER A 29 -11.92 -9.96 9.77
C SER A 29 -10.95 -10.68 10.72
N ALA A 30 -9.81 -10.04 11.03
CA ALA A 30 -8.83 -10.57 11.97
C ALA A 30 -9.45 -10.77 13.36
N ILE A 31 -10.26 -9.81 13.83
CA ILE A 31 -11.00 -9.91 15.11
C ILE A 31 -11.91 -11.14 15.13
N ALA A 32 -12.66 -11.40 14.05
CA ALA A 32 -13.54 -12.56 14.00
C ALA A 32 -12.79 -13.89 13.98
N LEU A 33 -11.61 -13.94 13.33
CA LEU A 33 -10.74 -15.12 13.36
C LEU A 33 -10.13 -15.31 14.74
N GLU A 34 -9.71 -14.23 15.41
CA GLU A 34 -9.21 -14.28 16.79
C GLU A 34 -10.26 -14.81 17.77
N GLU A 35 -11.48 -14.28 17.73
CA GLU A 35 -12.59 -14.73 18.58
C GLU A 35 -12.95 -16.21 18.34
N ALA A 36 -12.93 -16.66 17.09
CA ALA A 36 -13.31 -18.03 16.74
C ALA A 36 -12.24 -19.07 17.09
N PHE A 37 -10.95 -18.73 16.95
CA PHE A 37 -9.85 -19.68 17.04
C PHE A 37 -8.85 -19.40 18.15
N PHE A 38 -9.10 -18.35 18.94
CA PHE A 38 -8.25 -17.93 20.07
C PHE A 38 -6.78 -17.67 19.68
N THR A 39 -6.58 -17.25 18.40
CA THR A 39 -5.28 -16.85 17.88
C THR A 39 -5.17 -15.33 17.98
N PRO A 40 -4.31 -14.77 18.82
CA PRO A 40 -4.24 -13.31 19.01
C PRO A 40 -3.70 -12.62 17.76
N PHE A 41 -4.42 -11.60 17.30
CA PHE A 41 -3.99 -10.71 16.23
C PHE A 41 -3.91 -9.26 16.72
N PRO A 42 -2.97 -8.45 16.22
CA PRO A 42 -2.89 -7.05 16.59
C PRO A 42 -4.09 -6.25 16.03
N GLU A 43 -4.34 -5.08 16.62
CA GLU A 43 -5.48 -4.23 16.26
C GLU A 43 -5.37 -3.66 14.83
N THR A 44 -4.15 -3.39 14.38
CA THR A 44 -3.89 -2.77 13.08
C THR A 44 -3.12 -3.68 12.11
N LEU A 45 -3.35 -3.48 10.81
CA LEU A 45 -2.55 -4.16 9.79
C LEU A 45 -1.07 -3.72 9.83
N PHE A 46 -0.80 -2.50 10.29
CA PHE A 46 0.57 -2.01 10.48
C PHE A 46 1.33 -2.89 11.49
N GLU A 47 0.77 -3.11 12.66
CA GLU A 47 1.36 -3.97 13.70
C GLU A 47 1.46 -5.44 13.24
N PHE A 48 0.49 -5.90 12.43
CA PHE A 48 0.56 -7.25 11.86
C PHE A 48 1.72 -7.39 10.87
N VAL A 49 2.01 -6.37 10.07
CA VAL A 49 3.19 -6.35 9.18
C VAL A 49 4.48 -6.46 10.01
N GLU A 50 4.55 -5.83 11.18
CA GLU A 50 5.73 -5.91 12.07
C GLU A 50 5.95 -7.31 12.64
N GLN A 51 4.92 -8.15 12.77
CA GLN A 51 5.05 -9.55 13.18
C GLN A 51 5.72 -10.44 12.11
N GLY A 52 5.76 -9.97 10.86
CA GLY A 52 6.43 -10.65 9.77
C GLY A 52 5.89 -12.07 9.53
N ASN A 53 6.80 -13.04 9.40
CA ASN A 53 6.43 -14.43 9.10
C ASN A 53 5.65 -15.12 10.22
N GLU A 54 5.86 -14.78 11.48
CA GLU A 54 5.12 -15.38 12.60
C GLU A 54 3.64 -15.06 12.51
N GLY A 55 3.30 -13.79 12.26
CA GLY A 55 1.92 -13.37 12.04
C GLY A 55 1.28 -14.08 10.83
N LEU A 56 2.02 -14.20 9.73
CA LEU A 56 1.51 -14.89 8.54
C LEU A 56 1.25 -16.39 8.76
N LEU A 57 2.07 -17.06 9.56
CA LEU A 57 1.84 -18.46 9.94
C LEU A 57 0.60 -18.59 10.83
N ALA A 58 0.46 -17.75 11.83
CA ALA A 58 -0.71 -17.73 12.72
C ALA A 58 -2.02 -17.46 11.93
N LEU A 59 -1.98 -16.52 10.98
CA LEU A 59 -3.12 -16.26 10.08
C LEU A 59 -3.44 -17.45 9.20
N ALA A 60 -2.42 -18.11 8.65
CA ALA A 60 -2.61 -19.29 7.79
C ALA A 60 -3.29 -20.44 8.56
N ASP A 61 -2.86 -20.70 9.80
CA ASP A 61 -3.46 -21.71 10.65
C ASP A 61 -4.94 -21.40 10.97
N SER A 62 -5.25 -20.14 11.29
CA SER A 62 -6.64 -19.71 11.56
C SER A 62 -7.52 -19.84 10.32
N LEU A 63 -7.01 -19.51 9.13
CA LEU A 63 -7.75 -19.68 7.88
C LEU A 63 -8.00 -21.17 7.55
N GLU A 64 -7.00 -22.04 7.75
CA GLU A 64 -7.18 -23.49 7.57
C GLU A 64 -8.23 -24.06 8.55
N GLN A 65 -8.24 -23.58 9.79
CA GLN A 65 -9.28 -23.93 10.74
C GLN A 65 -10.66 -23.45 10.28
N ASN A 66 -10.74 -22.23 9.73
CA ASN A 66 -11.99 -21.68 9.21
C ASN A 66 -12.49 -22.45 7.97
N GLU A 67 -11.61 -22.85 7.06
CA GLU A 67 -11.98 -23.72 5.92
C GLU A 67 -12.63 -25.03 6.38
N ARG A 68 -12.13 -25.63 7.46
CA ARG A 68 -12.68 -26.89 8.02
C ARG A 68 -13.99 -26.70 8.76
N THR A 69 -14.16 -25.60 9.47
CA THR A 69 -15.28 -25.41 10.42
C THR A 69 -16.38 -24.49 9.87
N GLY A 70 -16.04 -23.56 8.99
CA GLY A 70 -16.94 -22.50 8.54
C GLY A 70 -17.41 -21.55 9.66
N ALA A 71 -16.64 -21.45 10.76
CA ALA A 71 -17.02 -20.69 11.94
C ALA A 71 -17.13 -19.19 11.67
N VAL A 72 -16.21 -18.64 10.86
CA VAL A 72 -16.20 -17.22 10.48
C VAL A 72 -16.75 -17.10 9.05
N LYS A 73 -17.71 -16.20 8.86
CA LYS A 73 -18.23 -15.85 7.53
C LYS A 73 -17.53 -14.61 7.01
N ALA A 74 -17.15 -14.64 5.72
CA ALA A 74 -16.61 -13.46 5.07
C ALA A 74 -17.68 -12.34 5.01
N LYS A 75 -17.29 -11.13 5.37
CA LYS A 75 -18.10 -9.93 5.16
C LYS A 75 -18.05 -9.55 3.69
N PRO A 76 -19.19 -9.39 2.99
CA PRO A 76 -19.18 -8.99 1.57
C PRO A 76 -18.50 -7.64 1.36
N LEU A 77 -17.65 -7.51 0.35
CA LEU A 77 -16.95 -6.25 0.05
C LEU A 77 -17.89 -5.06 -0.15
N GLY A 78 -19.05 -5.28 -0.74
CA GLY A 78 -20.06 -4.21 -0.95
C GLY A 78 -20.73 -3.69 0.32
N THR A 79 -20.45 -4.26 1.50
CA THR A 79 -21.02 -3.83 2.79
C THR A 79 -20.03 -3.10 3.68
N ILE A 80 -18.78 -2.97 3.26
CA ILE A 80 -17.67 -2.36 4.01
C ILE A 80 -17.01 -1.28 3.16
N HIS A 81 -16.27 -0.39 3.79
CA HIS A 81 -15.48 0.63 3.10
C HIS A 81 -13.99 0.28 3.15
N ILE A 82 -13.38 0.04 1.99
CA ILE A 82 -11.95 -0.28 1.90
C ILE A 82 -11.11 0.98 2.09
N LEU A 83 -10.21 0.93 3.06
CA LEU A 83 -9.26 1.98 3.38
C LEU A 83 -7.89 1.71 2.72
N PRO A 84 -6.94 2.66 2.77
CA PRO A 84 -5.56 2.35 2.44
C PRO A 84 -5.09 1.15 3.28
N PRO A 85 -4.23 0.26 2.75
CA PRO A 85 -3.77 -0.89 3.54
C PRO A 85 -3.13 -0.48 4.88
N LEU A 86 -2.40 0.63 4.87
CA LEU A 86 -1.78 1.23 6.05
C LEU A 86 -2.26 2.69 6.17
N PRO A 87 -3.42 2.97 6.78
CA PRO A 87 -4.00 4.31 6.80
C PRO A 87 -3.21 5.30 7.66
N GLU A 88 -2.49 4.82 8.68
CA GLU A 88 -1.70 5.63 9.60
C GLU A 88 -0.20 5.42 9.35
N LEU A 89 0.34 6.11 8.36
CA LEU A 89 1.77 6.06 8.07
C LEU A 89 2.56 6.96 9.03
N HIS A 90 3.59 6.40 9.65
CA HIS A 90 4.48 7.13 10.58
C HIS A 90 5.57 7.92 9.87
N LYS A 91 5.79 7.69 8.58
CA LYS A 91 6.81 8.33 7.76
C LYS A 91 6.25 8.66 6.38
N ASN A 92 6.92 9.57 5.66
CA ASN A 92 6.62 9.82 4.27
C ASN A 92 6.79 8.55 3.42
N ILE A 93 6.01 8.46 2.35
CA ILE A 93 6.22 7.44 1.32
C ILE A 93 7.46 7.85 0.52
N PHE A 94 8.44 6.95 0.41
CA PHE A 94 9.61 7.14 -0.43
C PHE A 94 9.28 6.65 -1.84
N CYS A 95 9.52 7.51 -2.82
CA CYS A 95 9.26 7.23 -4.22
C CYS A 95 10.55 7.27 -5.03
N VAL A 96 10.63 6.45 -6.08
CA VAL A 96 11.74 6.43 -7.02
C VAL A 96 11.25 6.97 -8.35
N GLY A 97 11.74 8.12 -8.76
CA GLY A 97 11.41 8.73 -10.05
C GLY A 97 12.19 8.10 -11.20
N GLU A 98 11.61 8.16 -12.40
CA GLU A 98 12.24 7.67 -13.65
C GLU A 98 12.75 6.22 -13.52
N ASN A 99 11.93 5.33 -12.96
CA ASN A 99 12.30 3.95 -12.61
C ASN A 99 11.85 2.87 -13.63
N TYR A 100 10.99 3.22 -14.60
CA TYR A 100 10.53 2.32 -15.67
C TYR A 100 11.29 2.60 -16.97
N ALA A 101 11.97 1.58 -17.50
CA ALA A 101 12.87 1.74 -18.66
C ALA A 101 12.17 2.33 -19.90
N GLU A 102 10.95 1.87 -20.22
CA GLU A 102 10.19 2.37 -21.36
C GLU A 102 9.82 3.85 -21.19
N HIS A 103 9.36 4.24 -20.00
CA HIS A 103 9.05 5.63 -19.66
C HIS A 103 10.29 6.53 -19.74
N ILE A 104 11.44 6.04 -19.27
CA ILE A 104 12.72 6.74 -19.37
C ILE A 104 13.10 6.98 -20.83
N GLU A 105 12.98 5.96 -21.68
CA GLU A 105 13.32 6.09 -23.10
C GLU A 105 12.44 7.12 -23.82
N GLU A 106 11.14 7.13 -23.61
CA GLU A 106 10.23 8.11 -24.18
C GLU A 106 10.59 9.53 -23.74
N PHE A 107 10.72 9.74 -22.42
CA PHE A 107 10.98 11.05 -21.85
C PHE A 107 12.34 11.63 -22.25
N HIS A 108 13.38 10.77 -22.34
CA HIS A 108 14.71 11.20 -22.72
C HIS A 108 14.86 11.41 -24.22
N LYS A 109 14.18 10.62 -25.08
CA LYS A 109 14.12 10.85 -26.52
C LYS A 109 13.48 12.20 -26.86
N GLU A 110 12.38 12.55 -26.16
CA GLU A 110 11.70 13.83 -26.37
C GLU A 110 12.54 15.03 -25.91
N LYS A 111 13.31 14.90 -24.83
CA LYS A 111 14.06 16.02 -24.22
C LYS A 111 15.55 16.03 -24.51
N GLY A 112 16.10 15.01 -25.19
CA GLY A 112 17.53 14.90 -25.48
C GLY A 112 18.41 14.85 -24.24
N ARG A 113 17.88 14.38 -23.10
CA ARG A 113 18.62 14.30 -21.82
C ARG A 113 19.30 12.94 -21.68
N PRO A 114 20.50 12.87 -21.07
CA PRO A 114 21.12 11.60 -20.77
C PRO A 114 20.34 10.85 -19.69
N LEU A 115 20.39 9.51 -19.71
CA LEU A 115 19.79 8.69 -18.67
C LEU A 115 20.39 9.03 -17.29
N PRO A 116 19.56 9.07 -16.23
CA PRO A 116 20.05 9.30 -14.87
C PRO A 116 21.00 8.18 -14.46
N LYS A 117 22.16 8.56 -13.91
CA LYS A 117 23.16 7.59 -13.40
C LYS A 117 22.78 6.98 -12.05
N PHE A 118 21.92 7.65 -11.31
CA PHE A 118 21.47 7.27 -9.97
C PHE A 118 19.97 7.44 -9.87
N PRO A 119 19.27 6.60 -9.11
CA PRO A 119 17.85 6.76 -8.88
C PRO A 119 17.54 8.12 -8.22
N GLN A 120 16.48 8.75 -8.70
CA GLN A 120 15.98 10.00 -8.11
C GLN A 120 14.95 9.64 -7.03
N PHE A 121 15.23 10.04 -5.79
CA PHE A 121 14.29 9.84 -4.69
C PHE A 121 13.51 11.13 -4.41
N PHE A 122 12.22 10.95 -4.19
CA PHE A 122 11.34 11.98 -3.64
C PHE A 122 10.38 11.36 -2.63
N THR A 123 9.52 12.15 -2.00
CA THR A 123 8.58 11.63 -1.01
C THR A 123 7.20 12.23 -1.21
N LYS A 124 6.18 11.50 -0.73
CA LYS A 124 4.82 11.99 -0.52
C LYS A 124 4.51 12.06 0.96
N ALA A 125 3.70 13.04 1.36
CA ALA A 125 3.25 13.16 2.74
C ALA A 125 2.28 12.03 3.12
N PRO A 126 2.31 11.51 4.35
CA PRO A 126 1.32 10.53 4.83
C PRO A 126 -0.11 11.03 4.72
N THR A 127 -0.30 12.34 4.91
CA THR A 127 -1.61 13.00 4.91
C THR A 127 -2.32 13.04 3.55
N CYS A 128 -1.60 12.75 2.43
CA CYS A 128 -2.20 12.68 1.10
C CYS A 128 -2.64 11.26 0.69
N VAL A 129 -2.54 10.28 1.60
CA VAL A 129 -2.97 8.90 1.32
C VAL A 129 -4.47 8.77 1.53
N ILE A 130 -5.17 8.36 0.49
CA ILE A 130 -6.61 8.08 0.51
C ILE A 130 -6.89 6.66 0.06
N GLY A 131 -8.06 6.12 0.40
CA GLY A 131 -8.44 4.74 0.08
C GLY A 131 -9.01 4.58 -1.32
N THR A 132 -9.32 3.33 -1.63
CA THR A 132 -10.01 2.94 -2.87
C THR A 132 -11.34 3.68 -2.99
N GLU A 133 -11.65 4.18 -4.20
CA GLU A 133 -12.88 4.94 -4.51
C GLU A 133 -13.05 6.28 -3.78
N ALA A 134 -12.07 6.71 -2.97
CA ALA A 134 -12.10 8.04 -2.39
C ALA A 134 -11.94 9.12 -3.48
N ALA A 135 -12.67 10.21 -3.34
CA ALA A 135 -12.60 11.32 -4.27
C ALA A 135 -11.25 12.03 -4.18
N ILE A 136 -10.58 12.21 -5.32
CA ILE A 136 -9.35 13.00 -5.42
C ILE A 136 -9.75 14.48 -5.56
N ASP A 137 -9.30 15.32 -4.62
CA ASP A 137 -9.48 16.77 -4.76
C ASP A 137 -8.59 17.29 -5.89
N SER A 138 -9.19 17.93 -6.87
CA SER A 138 -8.47 18.48 -8.03
C SER A 138 -7.71 19.77 -7.74
N HIS A 139 -7.92 20.39 -6.58
CA HIS A 139 -7.29 21.65 -6.16
C HIS A 139 -7.28 22.74 -7.26
N PRO A 140 -8.44 23.11 -7.86
CA PRO A 140 -8.50 23.90 -9.09
C PRO A 140 -8.00 25.34 -8.95
N THR A 141 -7.79 25.82 -7.73
CA THR A 141 -7.18 27.13 -7.43
C THR A 141 -5.65 27.05 -7.33
N VAL A 142 -5.07 25.86 -7.21
CA VAL A 142 -3.65 25.61 -6.98
C VAL A 142 -2.97 25.05 -8.24
N THR A 143 -3.61 24.09 -8.90
CA THR A 143 -3.07 23.43 -10.10
C THR A 143 -4.11 23.34 -11.21
N LYS A 144 -3.65 23.29 -12.46
CA LYS A 144 -4.45 23.03 -13.66
C LYS A 144 -4.02 21.74 -14.37
N GLU A 145 -3.02 21.05 -13.85
CA GLU A 145 -2.38 19.93 -14.52
C GLU A 145 -2.22 18.75 -13.55
N LEU A 146 -3.34 18.36 -12.93
CA LEU A 146 -3.39 17.15 -12.12
C LEU A 146 -3.35 15.92 -13.03
N ASP A 147 -2.48 14.97 -12.73
CA ASP A 147 -2.23 13.77 -13.52
C ASP A 147 -2.13 12.54 -12.61
N TYR A 148 -2.45 11.36 -13.13
CA TYR A 148 -2.36 10.09 -12.42
C TYR A 148 -1.08 9.33 -12.81
N GLU A 149 -0.54 8.57 -11.87
CA GLU A 149 0.58 7.67 -12.09
C GLU A 149 0.32 6.35 -11.37
N GLY A 150 0.07 5.27 -12.13
CA GLY A 150 -0.08 3.92 -11.58
C GLY A 150 1.27 3.33 -11.19
N GLU A 151 1.47 3.07 -9.90
CA GLU A 151 2.75 2.66 -9.34
C GLU A 151 2.66 1.36 -8.54
N LEU A 152 3.73 0.56 -8.56
CA LEU A 152 3.94 -0.56 -7.66
C LEU A 152 4.52 -0.05 -6.34
N ALA A 153 3.76 -0.16 -5.26
CA ALA A 153 4.24 0.16 -3.93
C ALA A 153 4.74 -1.09 -3.21
N VAL A 154 5.90 -0.96 -2.58
CA VAL A 154 6.57 -2.02 -1.81
C VAL A 154 6.38 -1.73 -0.32
N ILE A 155 5.84 -2.70 0.42
CA ILE A 155 5.71 -2.62 1.87
C ILE A 155 6.95 -3.28 2.50
N ILE A 156 7.73 -2.49 3.25
CA ILE A 156 8.89 -2.96 4.00
C ILE A 156 8.43 -3.50 5.35
N GLY A 157 8.78 -4.74 5.67
CA GLY A 157 8.37 -5.44 6.89
C GLY A 157 9.45 -5.60 7.94
N LYS A 158 10.69 -5.17 7.67
CA LYS A 158 11.81 -5.28 8.62
C LYS A 158 12.60 -3.99 8.69
N THR A 159 12.99 -3.58 9.88
CA THR A 159 14.00 -2.53 10.07
C THR A 159 15.37 -3.04 9.67
N GLY A 160 16.15 -2.21 8.95
CA GLY A 160 17.52 -2.55 8.54
C GLY A 160 18.30 -1.35 8.02
N SER A 161 19.60 -1.52 7.95
CA SER A 161 20.58 -0.58 7.38
C SER A 161 21.67 -1.36 6.69
N ASP A 162 22.29 -0.77 5.67
CA ASP A 162 23.38 -1.36 4.89
C ASP A 162 23.08 -2.77 4.34
N ILE A 163 21.84 -2.97 3.89
CA ILE A 163 21.35 -4.26 3.44
C ILE A 163 21.98 -4.61 2.08
N PRO A 164 22.65 -5.77 1.97
CA PRO A 164 23.15 -6.24 0.68
C PRO A 164 22.01 -6.46 -0.33
N VAL A 165 22.26 -6.20 -1.60
CA VAL A 165 21.27 -6.43 -2.67
C VAL A 165 20.71 -7.86 -2.66
N SER A 166 21.55 -8.85 -2.36
CA SER A 166 21.16 -10.27 -2.26
C SER A 166 20.13 -10.56 -1.16
N GLU A 167 20.01 -9.68 -0.16
CA GLU A 167 19.11 -9.83 0.99
C GLU A 167 17.93 -8.84 0.97
N ALA A 168 17.91 -7.92 0.00
CA ALA A 168 16.89 -6.86 -0.05
C ALA A 168 15.46 -7.39 -0.06
N MET A 169 15.20 -8.50 -0.75
CA MET A 169 13.88 -9.12 -0.82
C MET A 169 13.41 -9.73 0.51
N ASP A 170 14.32 -10.05 1.43
CA ASP A 170 13.97 -10.54 2.77
C ASP A 170 13.36 -9.47 3.68
N TYR A 171 13.48 -8.20 3.28
CA TYR A 171 12.91 -7.04 3.95
C TYR A 171 11.54 -6.62 3.38
N VAL A 172 11.16 -7.17 2.23
CA VAL A 172 9.86 -6.91 1.60
C VAL A 172 8.80 -7.78 2.23
N TYR A 173 7.77 -7.16 2.79
CA TYR A 173 6.60 -7.85 3.33
C TYR A 173 5.58 -8.17 2.23
N GLY A 174 5.35 -7.24 1.33
CA GLY A 174 4.38 -7.38 0.26
C GLY A 174 4.34 -6.18 -0.68
N PHE A 175 3.31 -6.19 -1.53
CA PHE A 175 3.12 -5.20 -2.56
C PHE A 175 1.69 -4.70 -2.58
N THR A 176 1.52 -3.44 -3.00
CA THR A 176 0.20 -2.88 -3.31
C THR A 176 0.30 -1.97 -4.53
N ILE A 177 -0.84 -1.53 -5.04
CA ILE A 177 -0.92 -0.54 -6.12
C ILE A 177 -1.14 0.82 -5.48
N LEU A 178 -0.43 1.84 -5.96
CA LEU A 178 -0.57 3.22 -5.53
C LEU A 178 -0.78 4.10 -6.76
N ASN A 179 -1.70 5.06 -6.66
CA ASN A 179 -1.85 6.11 -7.65
C ASN A 179 -1.07 7.35 -7.17
N ASP A 180 0.11 7.60 -7.76
CA ASP A 180 0.94 8.76 -7.41
C ASP A 180 0.43 10.02 -8.12
N ILE A 181 -0.67 10.57 -7.62
CA ILE A 181 -1.26 11.80 -8.15
C ILE A 181 -0.24 12.93 -8.12
N THR A 182 -0.11 13.61 -9.27
CA THR A 182 0.94 14.60 -9.53
C THR A 182 0.34 15.88 -10.10
N ALA A 183 0.63 17.03 -9.50
CA ALA A 183 0.41 18.33 -10.11
C ALA A 183 1.62 18.71 -10.98
N ARG A 184 1.52 18.51 -12.29
CA ARG A 184 2.63 18.64 -13.24
C ARG A 184 3.21 20.06 -13.33
N ASP A 185 2.36 21.07 -13.23
CA ASP A 185 2.79 22.48 -13.19
C ASP A 185 3.61 22.78 -11.94
N LEU A 186 3.19 22.31 -10.77
CA LEU A 186 3.94 22.47 -9.53
C LEU A 186 5.24 21.65 -9.55
N GLN A 187 5.20 20.42 -10.05
CA GLN A 187 6.38 19.58 -10.20
C GLN A 187 7.46 20.23 -11.06
N ARG A 188 7.08 20.91 -12.18
CA ARG A 188 8.02 21.60 -13.05
C ARG A 188 8.55 22.91 -12.48
N ASN A 189 7.73 23.60 -11.70
CA ASN A 189 8.06 24.93 -11.18
C ASN A 189 8.90 24.90 -9.88
N HIS A 190 8.95 23.76 -9.19
CA HIS A 190 9.71 23.59 -7.96
C HIS A 190 10.93 22.70 -8.17
N VAL A 191 12.02 22.99 -7.45
CA VAL A 191 13.23 22.16 -7.46
C VAL A 191 12.97 20.81 -6.83
N GLN A 192 12.17 20.78 -5.74
CA GLN A 192 11.74 19.56 -5.05
C GLN A 192 10.31 19.21 -5.43
N TRP A 193 10.06 17.96 -5.77
CA TRP A 193 8.74 17.51 -6.25
C TRP A 193 7.70 17.35 -5.14
N PHE A 194 8.11 17.37 -3.89
CA PHE A 194 7.25 17.10 -2.72
C PHE A 194 5.92 17.87 -2.76
N HIS A 195 5.95 19.17 -3.09
CA HIS A 195 4.72 19.98 -3.16
C HIS A 195 3.76 19.49 -4.26
N GLY A 196 4.26 19.22 -5.47
CA GLY A 196 3.43 18.70 -6.58
C GLY A 196 3.01 17.24 -6.42
N LYS A 197 3.56 16.54 -5.44
CA LYS A 197 3.33 15.11 -5.13
C LYS A 197 2.54 14.89 -3.84
N SER A 198 2.19 15.94 -3.09
CA SER A 198 1.57 15.85 -1.75
C SER A 198 0.44 16.86 -1.56
N LEU A 199 -0.38 17.07 -2.59
CA LEU A 199 -1.58 17.90 -2.52
C LEU A 199 -2.73 17.12 -1.86
#